data_5b3f33f5eac749796af74f1f5a0c7f4f
#
_entry.id   5b3f33f5eac749796af74f1f5a0c7f4f
#
_cell.length_a   1.000
_cell.length_b   1.000
_cell.length_c   1.000
_cell.angle_alpha   90.00
_cell.angle_beta   90.00
_cell.angle_gamma   90.00
#
_symmetry.space_group_name_H-M   'P 1'
#
loop_
_entity.id
_entity.type
_entity.pdbx_description
1 polymer ?
#
loop_
_entity_poly.entity_id
_entity_poly.type
_entity_poly.pdbx_seq_one_letter_code
_entity_poly.pdbx_strand_id
1 'polypeptide(L)'
;RKPRQPNTYKSASPALANCPQRRGVCTRVYTTTPKKPNSALRKVAKVRLTNGFEVISYIGGEGHNLQEHSVVLIRGGRVKDLPGVRYHTVRGALDASGVAKRRQSRSKYGAKRPK
;
A
#
# COMPACT_ATOMS: atom_id res chain seq x y z
N ARG A 1 46.37 4.33 -4.60
CA ARG A 1 44.96 4.64 -4.92
C ARG A 1 44.04 4.38 -3.75
N LYS A 2 43.03 5.23 -3.59
CA LYS A 2 42.01 5.00 -2.59
C LYS A 2 41.10 3.85 -3.01
N PRO A 3 40.63 3.02 -2.10
CA PRO A 3 39.70 1.95 -2.45
C PRO A 3 38.39 2.52 -2.98
N ARG A 4 37.73 1.76 -3.85
CA ARG A 4 36.44 2.15 -4.38
C ARG A 4 35.41 2.13 -3.25
N GLN A 5 34.59 3.16 -3.22
CA GLN A 5 33.49 3.22 -2.26
C GLN A 5 32.24 2.68 -2.93
N PRO A 6 31.53 1.74 -2.32
CA PRO A 6 30.27 1.27 -2.89
C PRO A 6 29.22 2.36 -2.88
N ASN A 7 28.43 2.39 -3.93
CA ASN A 7 27.28 3.29 -3.98
C ASN A 7 26.27 2.86 -2.94
N THR A 8 25.77 3.83 -2.19
CA THR A 8 24.71 3.57 -1.21
C THR A 8 23.41 4.15 -1.74
N TYR A 9 22.37 3.36 -1.71
CA TYR A 9 21.05 3.77 -2.18
C TYR A 9 20.08 3.77 -1.01
N LYS A 10 19.27 4.83 -0.93
CA LYS A 10 18.16 4.84 0.00
C LYS A 10 17.00 4.09 -0.63
N SER A 11 16.47 3.13 0.09
CA SER A 11 15.29 2.39 -0.37
C SER A 11 14.09 3.32 -0.48
N ALA A 12 13.27 3.13 -1.51
CA ALA A 12 11.98 3.80 -1.61
C ALA A 12 10.96 3.23 -0.63
N SER A 13 11.23 2.05 -0.07
CA SER A 13 10.34 1.36 0.85
C SER A 13 11.08 0.89 2.11
N PRO A 14 11.63 1.83 2.91
CA PRO A 14 12.46 1.43 4.05
C PRO A 14 11.70 0.65 5.12
N ALA A 15 10.41 0.89 5.27
CA ALA A 15 9.61 0.22 6.29
C ALA A 15 9.41 -1.27 6.00
N LEU A 16 9.64 -1.73 4.76
CA LEU A 16 9.54 -3.14 4.42
C LEU A 16 10.77 -3.96 4.86
N ALA A 17 11.89 -3.29 5.20
CA ALA A 17 13.10 -3.93 5.71
C ALA A 17 13.60 -5.05 4.77
N ASN A 18 13.75 -4.74 3.48
CA ASN A 18 14.23 -5.67 2.44
C ASN A 18 13.31 -6.87 2.19
N CYS A 19 12.04 -6.76 2.53
CA CYS A 19 11.03 -7.79 2.22
C CYS A 19 10.12 -7.30 1.10
N PRO A 20 9.62 -8.19 0.22
CA PRO A 20 8.70 -7.76 -0.83
C PRO A 20 7.35 -7.28 -0.28
N GLN A 21 6.89 -7.88 0.83
CA GLN A 21 5.66 -7.47 1.51
C GLN A 21 5.83 -7.58 3.02
N ARG A 22 4.98 -6.88 3.75
CA ARG A 22 4.90 -6.97 5.21
C ARG A 22 3.45 -6.96 5.65
N ARG A 23 3.17 -7.71 6.70
CA ARG A 23 1.87 -7.69 7.34
C ARG A 23 1.80 -6.54 8.34
N GLY A 24 0.61 -5.95 8.46
CA GLY A 24 0.37 -4.90 9.43
C GLY A 24 -1.08 -4.83 9.83
N VAL A 25 -1.36 -3.99 10.83
CA VAL A 25 -2.71 -3.76 11.32
C VAL A 25 -3.08 -2.31 11.05
N CYS A 26 -4.26 -2.09 10.48
CA CYS A 26 -4.76 -0.74 10.22
C CYS A 26 -5.03 -0.04 11.55
N THR A 27 -4.39 1.10 11.78
CA THR A 27 -4.67 1.93 12.95
C THR A 27 -5.71 2.98 12.63
N ARG A 28 -5.84 3.37 11.37
CA ARG A 28 -6.83 4.32 10.89
C ARG A 28 -7.05 4.15 9.40
N VAL A 29 -8.29 4.21 8.97
CA VAL A 29 -8.66 4.20 7.55
C VAL A 29 -9.39 5.50 7.25
N TYR A 30 -8.92 6.24 6.23
CA TYR A 30 -9.45 7.56 5.94
C TYR A 30 -9.25 7.89 4.46
N THR A 31 -9.74 9.06 4.07
CA THR A 31 -9.56 9.57 2.72
C THR A 31 -8.65 10.79 2.77
N THR A 32 -7.92 11.04 1.68
CA THR A 32 -7.07 12.20 1.56
C THR A 32 -7.16 12.77 0.15
N THR A 33 -6.90 14.07 0.04
CA THR A 33 -6.88 14.73 -1.27
C THR A 33 -5.50 14.60 -1.89
N PRO A 34 -5.42 14.47 -3.25
CA PRO A 34 -4.12 14.41 -3.92
C PRO A 34 -3.48 15.78 -4.03
N LYS A 35 -2.26 15.80 -4.53
CA LYS A 35 -1.53 17.04 -4.82
C LYS A 35 -2.22 17.80 -5.95
N LYS A 36 -2.11 19.14 -5.92
CA LYS A 36 -2.54 19.96 -7.05
C LYS A 36 -1.79 19.55 -8.34
N PRO A 37 -2.42 19.54 -9.51
CA PRO A 37 -3.75 20.08 -9.81
C PRO A 37 -4.89 19.07 -9.68
N ASN A 38 -4.65 17.90 -9.12
CA ASN A 38 -5.67 16.85 -9.06
C ASN A 38 -6.62 17.05 -7.88
N SER A 39 -7.85 16.58 -8.04
CA SER A 39 -8.86 16.58 -6.99
C SER A 39 -9.57 15.24 -6.95
N ALA A 40 -9.68 14.67 -5.78
CA ALA A 40 -10.39 13.41 -5.55
C ALA A 40 -10.40 13.10 -4.05
N LEU A 41 -11.09 12.02 -3.69
CA LEU A 41 -10.97 11.45 -2.35
C LEU A 41 -10.25 10.12 -2.49
N ARG A 42 -8.94 10.12 -2.21
CA ARG A 42 -8.12 8.91 -2.28
C ARG A 42 -8.21 8.14 -0.98
N LYS A 43 -8.41 6.84 -1.05
CA LYS A 43 -8.59 5.98 0.13
C LYS A 43 -7.23 5.49 0.58
N VAL A 44 -6.90 5.76 1.84
CA VAL A 44 -5.62 5.36 2.43
C VAL A 44 -5.85 4.76 3.81
N ALA A 45 -4.88 4.00 4.27
CA ALA A 45 -4.90 3.41 5.59
C ALA A 45 -3.56 3.68 6.28
N LYS A 46 -3.63 4.09 7.54
CA LYS A 46 -2.44 4.16 8.37
C LYS A 46 -2.25 2.79 9.00
N VAL A 47 -1.12 2.15 8.70
CA VAL A 47 -0.87 0.75 9.05
C VAL A 47 0.36 0.64 9.92
N ARG A 48 0.23 -0.09 11.03
CA ARG A 48 1.37 -0.43 11.87
C ARG A 48 1.89 -1.80 11.47
N LEU A 49 3.11 -1.85 10.97
CA LEU A 49 3.71 -3.08 10.48
C LEU A 49 4.25 -3.93 11.63
N THR A 50 4.45 -5.22 11.36
CA THR A 50 4.95 -6.17 12.37
C THR A 50 6.36 -5.82 12.85
N ASN A 51 7.13 -5.07 12.06
CA ASN A 51 8.47 -4.61 12.46
C ASN A 51 8.46 -3.29 13.25
N GLY A 52 7.29 -2.80 13.63
CA GLY A 52 7.15 -1.60 14.46
C GLY A 52 7.00 -0.29 13.70
N PHE A 53 7.23 -0.28 12.39
CA PHE A 53 7.03 0.94 11.58
C PHE A 53 5.56 1.21 11.34
N GLU A 54 5.21 2.49 11.32
CA GLU A 54 3.86 2.93 10.99
C GLU A 54 3.92 3.69 9.67
N VAL A 55 3.11 3.25 8.70
CA VAL A 55 3.15 3.78 7.34
C VAL A 55 1.76 4.10 6.85
N ILE A 56 1.69 4.96 5.83
CA ILE A 56 0.44 5.24 5.12
C ILE A 56 0.47 4.46 3.82
N SER A 57 -0.52 3.60 3.61
CA SER A 57 -0.62 2.79 2.40
C SER A 57 -1.88 3.15 1.62
N TYR A 58 -1.77 3.08 0.30
CA TYR A 58 -2.89 3.35 -0.59
C TYR A 58 -3.75 2.10 -0.76
N ILE A 59 -5.06 2.27 -0.69
CA ILE A 59 -6.02 1.19 -0.94
C ILE A 59 -6.50 1.32 -2.38
N GLY A 60 -6.03 0.40 -3.24
CA GLY A 60 -6.37 0.44 -4.67
C GLY A 60 -7.76 -0.10 -4.96
N GLY A 61 -8.27 0.24 -6.15
CA GLY A 61 -9.56 -0.24 -6.65
C GLY A 61 -10.75 0.56 -6.16
N GLU A 62 -11.93 0.17 -6.62
CA GLU A 62 -13.18 0.82 -6.22
C GLU A 62 -13.78 0.11 -5.03
N GLY A 63 -13.91 0.83 -3.92
CA GLY A 63 -14.48 0.29 -2.69
C GLY A 63 -13.55 -0.66 -1.95
N HIS A 64 -13.76 -0.79 -0.66
CA HIS A 64 -13.00 -1.71 0.18
C HIS A 64 -13.80 -2.01 1.45
N ASN A 65 -13.36 -3.04 2.17
CA ASN A 65 -13.97 -3.42 3.44
C ASN A 65 -13.07 -3.18 4.63
N LEU A 66 -11.99 -2.43 4.45
CA LEU A 66 -11.02 -2.18 5.51
C LEU A 66 -11.57 -1.21 6.55
N GLN A 67 -11.23 -1.47 7.79
CA GLN A 67 -11.60 -0.64 8.93
C GLN A 67 -10.49 -0.70 9.96
N GLU A 68 -10.64 0.08 11.04
CA GLU A 68 -9.67 0.05 12.13
C GLU A 68 -9.50 -1.38 12.66
N HIS A 69 -8.25 -1.76 12.93
CA HIS A 69 -7.85 -3.10 13.38
C HIS A 69 -7.89 -4.20 12.32
N SER A 70 -8.14 -3.88 11.06
CA SER A 70 -8.02 -4.86 9.97
C SER A 70 -6.57 -5.24 9.77
N VAL A 71 -6.32 -6.54 9.55
CA VAL A 71 -4.97 -7.05 9.23
C VAL A 71 -4.79 -7.03 7.73
N VAL A 72 -3.73 -6.39 7.27
CA VAL A 72 -3.47 -6.21 5.84
C VAL A 72 -2.05 -6.59 5.48
N LEU A 73 -1.83 -6.86 4.21
CA LEU A 73 -0.51 -7.08 3.64
C LEU A 73 -0.12 -5.85 2.84
N ILE A 74 1.08 -5.32 3.11
CA ILE A 74 1.57 -4.09 2.50
C ILE A 74 2.71 -4.42 1.56
N ARG A 75 2.71 -3.81 0.37
CA ARG A 75 3.82 -3.90 -0.59
C ARG A 75 4.36 -2.51 -0.88
N GLY A 76 5.55 -2.45 -1.46
CA GLY A 76 6.13 -1.19 -1.90
C GLY A 76 5.40 -0.66 -3.13
N GLY A 77 5.59 0.60 -3.41
CA GLY A 77 5.01 1.31 -4.54
C GLY A 77 4.47 2.66 -4.10
N ARG A 78 5.09 3.72 -4.63
CA ARG A 78 4.69 5.08 -4.28
C ARG A 78 3.47 5.50 -5.07
N VAL A 79 2.60 6.26 -4.43
CA VAL A 79 1.52 6.97 -5.13
C VAL A 79 2.00 8.38 -5.38
N LYS A 80 2.32 8.69 -6.63
CA LYS A 80 2.88 9.98 -7.03
C LYS A 80 1.94 11.14 -6.67
N ASP A 81 0.66 10.89 -6.72
CA ASP A 81 -0.40 11.86 -6.49
C ASP A 81 -0.59 12.22 -5.01
N LEU A 82 -0.08 11.40 -4.10
CA LEU A 82 -0.28 11.58 -2.66
C LEU A 82 1.07 11.77 -1.96
N PRO A 83 1.23 12.84 -1.17
CA PRO A 83 2.48 13.03 -0.43
C PRO A 83 2.63 12.03 0.70
N GLY A 84 3.83 11.47 0.83
CA GLY A 84 4.15 10.56 1.93
C GLY A 84 3.60 9.15 1.81
N VAL A 85 2.90 8.82 0.73
CA VAL A 85 2.35 7.47 0.51
C VAL A 85 3.32 6.68 -0.36
N ARG A 86 4.07 5.76 0.25
CA ARG A 86 5.10 4.94 -0.41
C ARG A 86 4.72 3.49 -0.55
N TYR A 87 3.53 3.11 -0.11
CA TYR A 87 3.13 1.70 0.02
C TYR A 87 1.72 1.52 -0.50
N HIS A 88 1.42 0.28 -0.88
CA HIS A 88 0.08 -0.12 -1.31
C HIS A 88 -0.41 -1.27 -0.46
N THR A 89 -1.70 -1.32 -0.19
CA THR A 89 -2.35 -2.48 0.40
C THR A 89 -2.60 -3.51 -0.68
N VAL A 90 -2.22 -4.78 -0.43
CA VAL A 90 -2.47 -5.86 -1.38
C VAL A 90 -3.92 -6.31 -1.26
N ARG A 91 -4.68 -6.15 -2.35
CA ARG A 91 -6.09 -6.56 -2.38
C ARG A 91 -6.20 -8.07 -2.55
N GLY A 92 -7.17 -8.67 -1.88
CA GLY A 92 -7.39 -10.12 -1.94
C GLY A 92 -6.52 -10.93 -0.98
N ALA A 93 -5.81 -10.28 -0.07
CA ALA A 93 -4.95 -10.91 0.93
C ALA A 93 -5.39 -10.48 2.33
N LEU A 94 -5.34 -11.42 3.27
CA LEU A 94 -5.71 -11.16 4.66
C LEU A 94 -7.12 -10.54 4.75
N ASP A 95 -7.27 -9.43 5.47
CA ASP A 95 -8.58 -8.78 5.64
C ASP A 95 -8.99 -7.87 4.48
N ALA A 96 -8.09 -7.60 3.55
CA ALA A 96 -8.42 -6.79 2.37
C ALA A 96 -9.03 -7.67 1.28
N SER A 97 -10.35 -7.58 1.10
CA SER A 97 -11.03 -8.34 0.06
C SER A 97 -10.65 -7.83 -1.34
N GLY A 98 -10.83 -8.66 -2.35
CA GLY A 98 -10.64 -8.25 -3.74
C GLY A 98 -11.69 -7.24 -4.17
N VAL A 99 -11.43 -6.56 -5.28
CA VAL A 99 -12.37 -5.59 -5.83
C VAL A 99 -13.55 -6.33 -6.45
N ALA A 100 -14.76 -6.01 -5.98
CA ALA A 100 -15.97 -6.66 -6.46
C ALA A 100 -16.23 -6.32 -7.92
N LYS A 101 -16.68 -7.32 -8.69
CA LYS A 101 -17.09 -7.18 -10.11
C LYS A 101 -15.97 -6.73 -11.05
N ARG A 102 -14.71 -6.79 -10.62
CA ARG A 102 -13.59 -6.45 -11.49
C ARG A 102 -13.32 -7.57 -12.47
N ARG A 103 -13.20 -7.22 -13.76
CA ARG A 103 -12.99 -8.21 -14.83
C ARG A 103 -11.64 -8.11 -15.52
N GLN A 104 -11.03 -6.92 -15.53
CA GLN A 104 -9.71 -6.70 -16.14
C GLN A 104 -8.66 -6.48 -15.06
N SER A 105 -7.46 -6.96 -15.31
CA SER A 105 -6.33 -6.85 -14.38
C SER A 105 -6.68 -7.36 -12.98
N ARG A 106 -7.39 -8.49 -12.94
CA ARG A 106 -7.90 -9.05 -11.68
C ARG A 106 -6.81 -9.37 -10.69
N SER A 107 -5.64 -9.81 -11.16
CA SER A 107 -4.54 -10.17 -10.28
C SER A 107 -4.02 -8.98 -9.48
N LYS A 108 -4.09 -7.77 -10.03
CA LYS A 108 -3.63 -6.56 -9.33
C LYS A 108 -4.60 -6.13 -8.22
N TYR A 109 -5.85 -6.56 -8.31
CA TYR A 109 -6.90 -6.12 -7.38
C TYR A 109 -7.52 -7.28 -6.61
N GLY A 110 -6.89 -8.46 -6.67
CA GLY A 110 -7.34 -9.59 -5.88
C GLY A 110 -8.70 -10.16 -6.26
N ALA A 111 -9.16 -9.93 -7.49
CA ALA A 111 -10.46 -10.40 -7.93
C ALA A 111 -10.37 -11.82 -8.50
N LYS A 112 -11.36 -12.65 -8.16
CA LYS A 112 -11.45 -14.01 -8.65
C LYS A 112 -11.95 -14.02 -10.09
N ARG A 113 -11.62 -15.11 -10.81
CA ARG A 113 -12.08 -15.29 -12.18
C ARG A 113 -13.61 -15.37 -12.20
N PRO A 114 -14.29 -14.57 -13.01
CA PRO A 114 -15.75 -14.70 -13.15
C PRO A 114 -16.09 -15.99 -13.86
N LYS A 115 -17.16 -16.62 -13.44
CA LYS A 115 -17.65 -17.82 -14.11
C LYS A 115 -18.41 -17.48 -15.39
#